data_bea7f94edfff8caa291809c091e31963
#
_entry.id   bea7f94edfff8caa291809c091e31963
#
_cell.length_a   1.000
_cell.length_b   1.000
_cell.length_c   1.000
_cell.angle_alpha   90.00
_cell.angle_beta   90.00
_cell.angle_gamma   90.00
#
_symmetry.space_group_name_H-M   'P 1'
#
loop_
_entity.id
_entity.type
_entity.pdbx_description
1 polymer ?
#
loop_
_entity_poly.entity_id
_entity_poly.type
_entity_poly.pdbx_seq_one_letter_code
_entity_poly.pdbx_strand_id
1 'polypeptide(L)'
;MKILHLNLYRKYFDAILKGEKTIEYRDITPYWSKRLENRHYDVIQFRNGYAKVAPTMVVEYKGMGVDGGRYAIQLGNVLESKNVT
;
A
#
# COMPACT_ATOMS: atom_id res chain seq x y z
N MET A 1 -10.52 1.74 13.15
CA MET A 1 -9.99 1.21 11.88
C MET A 1 -8.46 1.26 11.91
N LYS A 2 -7.82 0.17 11.54
CA LYS A 2 -6.35 0.11 11.49
C LYS A 2 -5.87 0.39 10.07
N ILE A 3 -5.02 1.39 9.93
CA ILE A 3 -4.54 1.88 8.64
C ILE A 3 -3.04 1.67 8.52
N LEU A 4 -2.61 1.00 7.45
CA LEU A 4 -1.21 0.89 7.09
C LEU A 4 -0.87 2.05 6.14
N HIS A 5 0.13 2.86 6.50
CA HIS A 5 0.54 4.00 5.68
C HIS A 5 1.77 3.64 4.86
N LEU A 6 1.67 3.77 3.54
CA LEU A 6 2.75 3.46 2.61
C LEU A 6 2.94 4.58 1.61
N ASN A 7 4.20 4.90 1.32
CA ASN A 7 4.56 5.87 0.29
C ASN A 7 4.96 5.15 -0.98
N LEU A 8 4.60 5.70 -2.13
CA LEU A 8 4.87 5.10 -3.43
C LEU A 8 5.42 6.12 -4.41
N TYR A 9 6.26 5.67 -5.35
CA TYR A 9 6.54 6.41 -6.57
C TYR A 9 5.27 6.53 -7.40
N ARG A 10 5.16 7.60 -8.18
CA ARG A 10 3.96 7.89 -8.97
C ARG A 10 3.59 6.75 -9.92
N LYS A 11 4.58 6.13 -10.53
CA LYS A 11 4.37 5.00 -11.43
C LYS A 11 3.56 3.89 -10.77
N TYR A 12 3.93 3.50 -9.55
CA TYR A 12 3.25 2.43 -8.82
C TYR A 12 1.92 2.87 -8.24
N PHE A 13 1.85 4.12 -7.80
CA PHE A 13 0.61 4.72 -7.33
C PHE A 13 -0.46 4.66 -8.43
N ASP A 14 -0.12 5.11 -9.63
CA ASP A 14 -1.05 5.12 -10.75
C ASP A 14 -1.47 3.71 -11.16
N ALA A 15 -0.54 2.74 -11.13
CA ALA A 15 -0.85 1.35 -11.48
C ALA A 15 -1.88 0.74 -10.51
N ILE A 16 -1.75 1.03 -9.23
CA ILE A 16 -2.72 0.57 -8.23
C ILE A 16 -4.06 1.27 -8.43
N LEU A 17 -4.04 2.58 -8.64
CA LEU A 17 -5.25 3.37 -8.83
C LEU A 17 -6.07 2.87 -10.02
N LYS A 18 -5.40 2.45 -11.09
CA LYS A 18 -6.05 1.93 -12.30
C LYS A 18 -6.45 0.45 -12.19
N GLY A 19 -6.09 -0.22 -11.11
CA GLY A 19 -6.36 -1.64 -10.95
C GLY A 19 -5.41 -2.56 -11.68
N GLU A 20 -4.33 -2.03 -12.25
CA GLU A 20 -3.33 -2.81 -12.98
C GLU A 20 -2.36 -3.52 -12.05
N LYS A 21 -2.17 -3.01 -10.84
CA LYS A 21 -1.30 -3.58 -9.83
C LYS A 21 -2.14 -3.92 -8.60
N THR A 22 -2.15 -5.21 -8.21
CA THR A 22 -2.96 -5.71 -7.11
C THR A 22 -2.15 -6.28 -5.97
N ILE A 23 -0.82 -6.21 -6.05
CA ILE A 23 0.09 -6.67 -5.01
C ILE A 23 1.17 -5.61 -4.83
N GLU A 24 1.43 -5.25 -3.57
CA GLU A 24 2.52 -4.35 -3.23
C GLU A 24 3.61 -5.14 -2.52
N TYR A 25 4.85 -5.03 -2.99
CA TYR A 25 5.97 -5.76 -2.43
C TYR A 25 6.83 -4.87 -1.53
N ARG A 26 7.31 -5.43 -0.44
CA ARG A 26 8.26 -4.76 0.47
C ARG A 26 9.33 -5.76 0.88
N ASP A 27 10.57 -5.29 1.01
CA ASP A 27 11.69 -6.14 1.39
C ASP A 27 11.51 -6.68 2.80
N ILE A 28 12.02 -7.89 3.04
CA ILE A 28 12.02 -8.47 4.38
C ILE A 28 13.19 -7.86 5.15
N THR A 29 12.88 -6.82 5.90
CA THR A 29 13.82 -6.08 6.74
C THR A 29 13.23 -5.96 8.14
N PRO A 30 14.04 -5.65 9.17
CA PRO A 30 13.49 -5.42 10.51
C PRO A 30 12.43 -4.30 10.54
N TYR A 31 12.62 -3.28 9.71
CA TYR A 31 11.66 -2.17 9.58
C TYR A 31 10.29 -2.68 9.15
N TRP A 32 10.23 -3.46 8.05
CA TRP A 32 8.97 -3.95 7.51
C TRP A 32 8.41 -5.12 8.29
N SER A 33 9.27 -6.01 8.83
CA SER A 33 8.81 -7.12 9.67
C SER A 33 8.03 -6.61 10.88
N LYS A 34 8.52 -5.56 11.51
CA LYS A 34 7.87 -4.96 12.67
C LYS A 34 6.50 -4.38 12.32
N ARG A 35 6.32 -3.89 11.10
CA ARG A 35 5.10 -3.24 10.65
C ARG A 35 4.09 -4.18 10.02
N LEU A 36 4.55 -5.31 9.48
CA LEU A 36 3.71 -6.19 8.68
C LEU A 36 3.42 -7.53 9.34
N GLU A 37 4.38 -8.13 10.06
CA GLU A 37 4.17 -9.44 10.67
C GLU A 37 3.34 -9.36 11.94
N ASN A 38 2.41 -10.32 12.08
CA ASN A 38 1.52 -10.42 13.23
C ASN A 38 0.67 -9.16 13.43
N ARG A 39 0.32 -8.51 12.33
CA ARG A 39 -0.53 -7.32 12.34
C ARG A 39 -1.66 -7.46 11.36
N HIS A 40 -2.81 -6.91 11.74
CA HIS A 40 -3.99 -6.86 10.88
C HIS A 40 -4.32 -5.41 10.59
N TYR A 41 -4.55 -5.14 9.31
CA TYR A 41 -4.98 -3.81 8.85
C TYR A 41 -6.31 -3.94 8.13
N ASP A 42 -7.11 -2.90 8.19
CA ASP A 42 -8.36 -2.83 7.45
C ASP A 42 -8.11 -2.28 6.05
N VAL A 43 -7.32 -1.23 5.99
CA VAL A 43 -7.01 -0.53 4.74
C VAL A 43 -5.56 -0.09 4.71
N ILE A 44 -5.10 0.26 3.51
CA ILE A 44 -3.80 0.90 3.29
C ILE A 44 -4.08 2.30 2.76
N GLN A 45 -3.43 3.30 3.33
CA GLN A 45 -3.41 4.62 2.75
C GLN A 45 -2.09 4.80 2.03
N PHE A 46 -2.16 4.82 0.70
CA PHE A 46 -1.02 5.08 -0.16
C PHE A 46 -0.88 6.58 -0.39
N ARG A 47 0.36 7.03 -0.46
CA ARG A 47 0.68 8.42 -0.68
C ARG A 47 1.80 8.51 -1.71
N ASN A 48 1.68 9.44 -2.65
CA ASN A 48 2.74 9.71 -3.61
C ASN A 48 3.53 10.95 -3.15
N GLY A 49 4.60 10.71 -2.38
CA GLY A 49 5.48 11.77 -1.92
C GLY A 49 5.08 12.34 -0.57
N TYR A 50 5.76 13.43 -0.18
CA TYR A 50 5.65 14.02 1.15
C TYR A 50 5.04 15.42 1.15
N ALA A 51 4.64 15.93 -0.01
CA ALA A 51 4.02 17.25 -0.09
C ALA A 51 2.68 17.27 0.65
N LYS A 52 2.32 18.44 1.16
CA LYS A 52 1.09 18.60 1.95
C LYS A 52 -0.17 18.19 1.18
N VAL A 53 -0.20 18.48 -0.12
CA VAL A 53 -1.32 18.14 -1.00
C VAL A 53 -0.98 17.00 -1.95
N ALA A 54 -0.14 16.07 -1.53
CA ALA A 54 0.24 14.95 -2.36
C ALA A 54 -0.98 14.07 -2.70
N PRO A 55 -0.95 13.38 -3.85
CA PRO A 55 -1.96 12.37 -4.16
C PRO A 55 -2.02 11.28 -3.09
N THR A 56 -3.22 10.90 -2.70
CA THR A 56 -3.44 9.81 -1.75
C THR A 56 -4.58 8.92 -2.23
N MET A 57 -4.60 7.68 -1.78
CA MET A 57 -5.73 6.78 -1.97
C MET A 57 -5.82 5.80 -0.81
N VAL A 58 -7.02 5.33 -0.55
CA VAL A 58 -7.30 4.31 0.44
C VAL A 58 -7.70 3.05 -0.29
N VAL A 59 -7.04 1.94 0.02
CA VAL A 59 -7.22 0.65 -0.66
C VAL A 59 -7.48 -0.43 0.39
N GLU A 60 -8.36 -1.36 0.10
CA GLU A 60 -8.60 -2.49 0.99
C GLU A 60 -7.34 -3.33 1.17
N TYR A 61 -7.06 -3.71 2.43
CA TYR A 61 -5.99 -4.62 2.78
C TYR A 61 -6.58 -6.04 2.82
N LYS A 62 -6.09 -6.92 1.94
CA LYS A 62 -6.61 -8.28 1.83
C LYS A 62 -5.73 -9.34 2.48
N GLY A 63 -4.63 -8.95 3.05
CA GLY A 63 -3.71 -9.86 3.71
C GLY A 63 -2.30 -9.69 3.21
N MET A 64 -1.39 -10.48 3.78
CA MET A 64 0.03 -10.39 3.46
C MET A 64 0.65 -11.78 3.53
N GLY A 65 1.47 -12.10 2.56
CA GLY A 65 2.26 -13.32 2.53
C GLY A 65 3.70 -13.02 2.17
N VAL A 66 4.45 -14.08 1.88
CA VAL A 66 5.84 -13.96 1.42
C VAL A 66 5.93 -14.61 0.05
N ASP A 67 6.53 -13.91 -0.90
CA ASP A 67 6.69 -14.38 -2.26
C ASP A 67 8.03 -13.90 -2.80
N GLY A 68 8.87 -14.85 -3.24
CA GLY A 68 10.17 -14.52 -3.81
C GLY A 68 11.10 -13.80 -2.84
N GLY A 69 11.01 -14.08 -1.55
CA GLY A 69 11.86 -13.46 -0.53
C GLY A 69 11.44 -12.03 -0.18
N ARG A 70 10.22 -11.63 -0.51
CA ARG A 70 9.66 -10.32 -0.17
C ARG A 70 8.30 -10.48 0.47
N TYR A 71 7.87 -9.48 1.22
CA TYR A 71 6.48 -9.40 1.65
C TYR A 71 5.61 -9.04 0.46
N ALA A 72 4.51 -9.77 0.30
CA ALA A 72 3.52 -9.52 -0.76
C ALA A 72 2.20 -9.12 -0.09
N ILE A 73 1.85 -7.85 -0.18
CA ILE A 73 0.63 -7.30 0.40
C ILE A 73 -0.47 -7.37 -0.65
N GLN A 74 -1.53 -8.11 -0.35
CA GLN A 74 -2.66 -8.27 -1.26
C GLN A 74 -3.60 -7.08 -1.16
N LEU A 75 -3.92 -6.49 -2.30
CA LEU A 75 -4.74 -5.29 -2.40
C LEU A 75 -6.13 -5.62 -2.91
N GLY A 76 -7.14 -5.00 -2.31
CA GLY A 76 -8.50 -5.09 -2.79
C GLY A 76 -8.89 -3.84 -3.57
N ASN A 77 -10.14 -3.40 -3.41
CA ASN A 77 -10.67 -2.26 -4.13
C ASN A 77 -10.11 -0.94 -3.63
N VAL A 78 -9.96 0.01 -4.55
CA VAL A 78 -9.65 1.40 -4.21
C VAL A 78 -10.96 2.02 -3.70
N LEU A 79 -10.94 2.44 -2.44
CA LEU A 79 -12.15 2.96 -1.78
C LEU A 79 -12.26 4.47 -1.89
N GLU A 80 -11.14 5.17 -1.98
CA GLU A 80 -11.09 6.62 -1.99
C GLU A 80 -9.80 7.09 -2.63
N SER A 81 -9.83 8.22 -3.33
CA SER A 81 -8.62 8.86 -3.86
C SER A 81 -8.77 10.37 -3.79
N LYS A 82 -7.65 11.07 -3.56
CA LYS A 82 -7.58 12.53 -3.47
C LYS A 82 -6.36 13.05 -4.20
N ASN A 83 -6.51 14.22 -4.81
CA ASN A 83 -5.41 14.94 -5.48
C ASN A 83 -4.71 14.11 -6.55
N VAL A 84 -5.47 13.29 -7.28
CA VAL A 84 -4.89 12.32 -8.23
C VAL A 84 -4.83 12.83 -9.67
N THR A 85 -5.28 14.03 -9.93
CA THR A 85 -5.23 14.64 -11.27
C THR A 85 -3.85 15.20 -11.61
#